data_128ab81c29f4429ebc418a6b9f0a13fc
#
_entry.id   128ab81c29f4429ebc418a6b9f0a13fc
#
_cell.length_a   1.000
_cell.length_b   1.000
_cell.length_c   1.000
_cell.angle_alpha   90.00
_cell.angle_beta   90.00
_cell.angle_gamma   90.00
#
_symmetry.space_group_name_H-M   'P 1'
#
loop_
_entity.id
_entity.type
_entity.pdbx_description
1 polymer ?
#
loop_
_entity_poly.entity_id
_entity_poly.type
_entity_poly.pdbx_seq_one_letter_code
_entity_poly.pdbx_strand_id
1 'polypeptide(L)'
;MKVGWNTIRFNFVDPSFIKDNSDCFGEYVSRECRIDIQKELIGDQLINTVLHEIIHAIVYNSSLNQDGGPLTDDKHEEQVVNSITNWLLNVFWENPWLIELLKKRSS
;
A
#
# COMPACT_ATOMS: atom_id res chain seq x y z
N MET A 1 -1.34 5.78 10.85
CA MET A 1 -1.05 6.40 9.53
C MET A 1 -2.30 7.08 8.99
N LYS A 2 -2.13 8.24 8.43
CA LYS A 2 -3.26 8.96 7.81
C LYS A 2 -3.27 8.78 6.32
N VAL A 3 -4.43 8.41 5.78
CA VAL A 3 -4.68 8.40 4.33
C VAL A 3 -5.97 9.20 4.13
N GLY A 4 -5.83 10.42 3.58
CA GLY A 4 -6.95 11.33 3.49
C GLY A 4 -7.52 11.65 4.88
N TRP A 5 -8.80 11.44 5.06
CA TRP A 5 -9.50 11.68 6.33
C TRP A 5 -9.44 10.48 7.28
N ASN A 6 -8.94 9.34 6.81
CA ASN A 6 -8.96 8.11 7.58
C ASN A 6 -7.64 7.87 8.31
N THR A 7 -7.75 7.36 9.52
CA THR A 7 -6.60 6.86 10.26
C THR A 7 -6.58 5.34 10.09
N ILE A 8 -5.47 4.83 9.57
CA ILE A 8 -5.31 3.41 9.27
C ILE A 8 -4.31 2.83 10.25
N ARG A 9 -4.71 1.75 10.94
CA ARG A 9 -3.81 1.03 11.83
C ARG A 9 -2.87 0.17 11.01
N PHE A 10 -1.62 0.12 11.44
CA PHE A 10 -0.58 -0.68 10.83
C PHE A 10 -0.19 -1.79 11.80
N ASN A 11 -0.39 -3.04 11.42
CA ASN A 11 -0.10 -4.19 12.28
C ASN A 11 0.91 -5.10 11.62
N PHE A 12 1.86 -5.60 12.41
CA PHE A 12 2.73 -6.67 11.98
C PHE A 12 2.21 -7.97 12.56
N VAL A 13 1.87 -8.92 11.70
CA VAL A 13 1.14 -10.12 12.09
C VAL A 13 1.85 -11.39 11.63
N ASP A 14 1.51 -12.51 12.28
CA ASP A 14 1.94 -13.81 11.79
C ASP A 14 1.30 -14.11 10.44
N PRO A 15 2.00 -14.83 9.55
CA PRO A 15 1.45 -15.17 8.23
C PRO A 15 0.08 -15.82 8.28
N SER A 16 -0.22 -16.58 9.34
CA SER A 16 -1.50 -17.27 9.50
C SER A 16 -2.69 -16.31 9.64
N PHE A 17 -2.45 -15.05 9.99
CA PHE A 17 -3.50 -14.04 10.12
C PHE A 17 -3.83 -13.34 8.81
N ILE A 18 -3.00 -13.52 7.78
CA ILE A 18 -3.27 -12.97 6.47
C ILE A 18 -4.13 -13.97 5.72
N LYS A 19 -5.39 -13.59 5.57
CA LYS A 19 -6.45 -14.47 5.15
C LYS A 19 -6.31 -14.90 3.68
N ASP A 20 -6.65 -16.15 3.41
CA ASP A 20 -6.90 -16.70 2.08
C ASP A 20 -5.71 -16.92 1.17
N ASN A 21 -4.50 -16.51 1.56
CA ASN A 21 -3.36 -16.69 0.67
C ASN A 21 -2.06 -16.70 1.45
N SER A 22 -1.46 -17.88 1.60
CA SER A 22 -0.18 -18.05 2.29
C SER A 22 0.97 -17.33 1.58
N ASP A 23 0.79 -16.98 0.30
CA ASP A 23 1.79 -16.25 -0.47
C ASP A 23 1.62 -14.74 -0.35
N CYS A 24 0.60 -14.30 0.35
CA CYS A 24 0.32 -12.89 0.53
C CYS A 24 1.17 -12.33 1.68
N PHE A 25 1.93 -11.29 1.42
CA PHE A 25 2.80 -10.69 2.44
C PHE A 25 2.12 -9.56 3.21
N GLY A 26 1.01 -9.05 2.72
CA GLY A 26 0.26 -7.99 3.37
C GLY A 26 -1.18 -7.94 2.89
N GLU A 27 -2.01 -7.21 3.64
CA GLU A 27 -3.42 -7.07 3.32
C GLU A 27 -3.94 -5.73 3.82
N TYR A 28 -4.67 -5.02 2.96
CA TYR A 28 -5.45 -3.86 3.38
C TYR A 28 -6.89 -4.29 3.62
N VAL A 29 -7.39 -4.06 4.83
CA VAL A 29 -8.76 -4.40 5.23
C VAL A 29 -9.53 -3.10 5.42
N SER A 30 -10.24 -2.69 4.38
CA SER A 30 -10.91 -1.39 4.33
C SER A 30 -11.96 -1.21 5.42
N ARG A 31 -12.74 -2.25 5.69
CA ARG A 31 -13.81 -2.19 6.68
C ARG A 31 -13.30 -1.89 8.10
N GLU A 32 -12.06 -2.28 8.39
CA GLU A 32 -11.48 -2.10 9.71
C GLU A 32 -10.40 -1.04 9.74
N CYS A 33 -10.19 -0.35 8.63
CA CYS A 33 -9.17 0.69 8.49
C CYS A 33 -7.82 0.21 9.00
N ARG A 34 -7.36 -0.95 8.51
CA ARG A 34 -6.07 -1.48 8.93
C ARG A 34 -5.31 -2.08 7.76
N ILE A 35 -3.99 -2.08 7.90
CA ILE A 35 -3.07 -2.79 7.02
C ILE A 35 -2.31 -3.80 7.89
N ASP A 36 -2.37 -5.06 7.50
CA ASP A 36 -1.65 -6.15 8.15
C ASP A 36 -0.46 -6.54 7.28
N ILE A 37 0.71 -6.61 7.88
CA ILE A 37 1.96 -6.94 7.19
C ILE A 37 2.59 -8.12 7.92
N GLN A 38 3.10 -9.10 7.18
CA GLN A 38 3.84 -10.23 7.79
C GLN A 38 5.04 -9.70 8.55
N LYS A 39 5.16 -10.08 9.82
CA LYS A 39 6.14 -9.48 10.73
C LYS A 39 7.60 -9.85 10.45
N GLU A 40 7.85 -10.85 9.63
CA GLU A 40 9.22 -11.31 9.35
C GLU A 40 9.81 -10.74 8.06
N LEU A 41 9.07 -9.91 7.36
CA LEU A 41 9.57 -9.29 6.14
C LEU A 41 10.65 -8.27 6.46
N ILE A 42 11.69 -8.24 5.62
CA ILE A 42 12.80 -7.29 5.76
C ILE A 42 13.19 -6.72 4.40
N GLY A 43 13.95 -5.61 4.43
CA GLY A 43 14.55 -5.03 3.23
C GLY A 43 13.54 -4.61 2.19
N ASP A 44 13.88 -4.84 0.93
CA ASP A 44 13.06 -4.42 -0.21
C ASP A 44 11.69 -5.06 -0.20
N GLN A 45 11.58 -6.30 0.26
CA GLN A 45 10.30 -6.99 0.32
C GLN A 45 9.35 -6.30 1.30
N LEU A 46 9.86 -5.88 2.46
CA LEU A 46 9.07 -5.14 3.43
C LEU A 46 8.61 -3.80 2.85
N ILE A 47 9.52 -3.06 2.26
CA ILE A 47 9.21 -1.74 1.69
C ILE A 47 8.18 -1.86 0.58
N ASN A 48 8.37 -2.82 -0.32
CA ASN A 48 7.43 -3.04 -1.43
C ASN A 48 6.05 -3.39 -0.92
N THR A 49 5.97 -4.31 0.06
CA THR A 49 4.69 -4.75 0.62
C THR A 49 3.96 -3.61 1.31
N VAL A 50 4.67 -2.83 2.12
CA VAL A 50 4.09 -1.68 2.81
C VAL A 50 3.51 -0.67 1.82
N LEU A 51 4.30 -0.29 0.81
CA LEU A 51 3.84 0.69 -0.17
C LEU A 51 2.67 0.14 -1.00
N HIS A 52 2.73 -1.13 -1.38
CA HIS A 52 1.66 -1.80 -2.12
C HIS A 52 0.31 -1.67 -1.37
N GLU A 53 0.29 -1.97 -0.08
CA GLU A 53 -0.95 -1.89 0.69
C GLU A 53 -1.38 -0.44 0.92
N ILE A 54 -0.44 0.47 1.06
CA ILE A 54 -0.76 1.90 1.15
C ILE A 54 -1.46 2.38 -0.13
N ILE A 55 -1.00 1.93 -1.29
CA ILE A 55 -1.61 2.33 -2.56
C ILE A 55 -3.02 1.76 -2.69
N HIS A 56 -3.25 0.52 -2.24
CA HIS A 56 -4.62 0.00 -2.16
C HIS A 56 -5.51 0.89 -1.29
N ALA A 57 -5.00 1.35 -0.16
CA ALA A 57 -5.74 2.25 0.71
C ALA A 57 -6.05 3.59 0.02
N ILE A 58 -5.09 4.11 -0.75
CA ILE A 58 -5.31 5.34 -1.53
C ILE A 58 -6.40 5.12 -2.58
N VAL A 59 -6.35 4.02 -3.29
CA VAL A 59 -7.38 3.67 -4.29
C VAL A 59 -8.76 3.65 -3.65
N TYR A 60 -8.88 2.97 -2.52
CA TYR A 60 -10.16 2.90 -1.81
C TYR A 60 -10.65 4.28 -1.36
N ASN A 61 -9.77 5.05 -0.74
CA ASN A 61 -10.14 6.38 -0.21
C ASN A 61 -10.41 7.39 -1.31
N SER A 62 -9.88 7.17 -2.51
CA SER A 62 -10.13 8.04 -3.68
C SER A 62 -11.36 7.61 -4.46
N SER A 63 -12.05 6.56 -4.03
CA SER A 63 -13.22 6.01 -4.70
C SER A 63 -12.95 5.47 -6.11
N LEU A 64 -11.68 5.20 -6.43
CA LEU A 64 -11.32 4.70 -7.76
C LEU A 64 -11.84 3.30 -8.03
N ASN A 65 -12.07 2.51 -6.97
CA ASN A 65 -12.58 1.14 -7.09
C ASN A 65 -14.07 1.02 -6.77
N GLN A 66 -14.78 2.14 -6.69
CA GLN A 66 -16.24 2.12 -6.50
C GLN A 66 -16.94 1.81 -7.82
N ASP A 67 -18.22 1.48 -7.74
CA ASP A 67 -19.05 1.19 -8.91
C ASP A 67 -18.95 2.33 -9.93
N GLY A 68 -18.64 1.97 -11.16
CA GLY A 68 -18.45 2.95 -12.24
C GLY A 68 -17.08 3.60 -12.27
N GLY A 69 -16.20 3.30 -11.31
CA GLY A 69 -14.85 3.84 -11.30
C GLY A 69 -13.90 3.05 -12.21
N PRO A 70 -12.72 3.61 -12.49
CA PRO A 70 -11.77 2.96 -13.40
C PRO A 70 -11.16 1.67 -12.85
N LEU A 71 -11.18 1.47 -11.54
CA LEU A 71 -10.59 0.30 -10.89
C LEU A 71 -11.62 -0.57 -10.18
N THR A 72 -12.84 -0.64 -10.74
CA THR A 72 -13.91 -1.47 -10.19
C THR A 72 -13.55 -2.95 -10.21
N ASP A 73 -12.80 -3.39 -11.21
CA ASP A 73 -12.36 -4.77 -11.35
C ASP A 73 -11.11 -5.00 -10.50
N ASP A 74 -11.16 -5.98 -9.59
CA ASP A 74 -10.06 -6.30 -8.70
C ASP A 74 -8.76 -6.63 -9.44
N LYS A 75 -8.85 -7.25 -10.60
CA LYS A 75 -7.65 -7.57 -11.39
C LYS A 75 -7.00 -6.30 -11.94
N HIS A 76 -7.80 -5.36 -12.39
CA HIS A 76 -7.29 -4.08 -12.88
C HIS A 76 -6.69 -3.28 -11.73
N GLU A 77 -7.34 -3.26 -10.58
CA GLU A 77 -6.79 -2.59 -9.40
C GLU A 77 -5.43 -3.19 -9.03
N GLU A 78 -5.34 -4.52 -8.95
CA GLU A 78 -4.09 -5.18 -8.58
C GLU A 78 -2.97 -4.89 -9.59
N GLN A 79 -3.28 -4.90 -10.87
CA GLN A 79 -2.31 -4.58 -11.92
C GLN A 79 -1.78 -3.14 -11.77
N VAL A 80 -2.68 -2.20 -11.56
CA VAL A 80 -2.30 -0.79 -11.41
C VAL A 80 -1.49 -0.60 -10.14
N VAL A 81 -1.91 -1.19 -9.03
CA VAL A 81 -1.21 -1.08 -7.75
C VAL A 81 0.19 -1.68 -7.86
N ASN A 82 0.33 -2.86 -8.45
CA ASN A 82 1.65 -3.48 -8.65
C ASN A 82 2.57 -2.60 -9.48
N SER A 83 2.05 -2.09 -10.60
CA SER A 83 2.85 -1.26 -11.51
C SER A 83 3.30 0.03 -10.85
N ILE A 84 2.38 0.72 -10.18
CA ILE A 84 2.71 1.98 -9.52
C ILE A 84 3.69 1.74 -8.38
N THR A 85 3.48 0.71 -7.56
CA THR A 85 4.37 0.39 -6.46
C THR A 85 5.79 0.20 -6.94
N ASN A 86 5.97 -0.66 -7.94
CA ASN A 86 7.30 -1.00 -8.42
C ASN A 86 8.01 0.19 -9.06
N TRP A 87 7.32 0.93 -9.89
CA TRP A 87 7.93 2.06 -10.59
C TRP A 87 8.16 3.26 -9.67
N LEU A 88 7.27 3.49 -8.71
CA LEU A 88 7.43 4.57 -7.75
C LEU A 88 8.66 4.31 -6.85
N LEU A 89 8.84 3.08 -6.38
CA LEU A 89 10.03 2.71 -5.62
C LEU A 89 11.29 2.90 -6.44
N ASN A 90 11.25 2.52 -7.72
CA ASN A 90 12.39 2.73 -8.61
C ASN A 90 12.73 4.22 -8.71
N VAL A 91 11.72 5.07 -8.87
CA VAL A 91 11.94 6.53 -8.93
C VAL A 91 12.58 7.04 -7.65
N PHE A 92 12.11 6.61 -6.50
CA PHE A 92 12.67 7.04 -5.21
C PHE A 92 14.11 6.57 -5.03
N TRP A 93 14.41 5.32 -5.37
CA TRP A 93 15.77 4.78 -5.21
C TRP A 93 16.76 5.42 -6.17
N GLU A 94 16.33 5.73 -7.39
CA GLU A 94 17.21 6.39 -8.38
C GLU A 94 17.34 7.90 -8.15
N ASN A 95 16.47 8.49 -7.33
CA ASN A 95 16.40 9.92 -7.11
C ASN A 95 16.29 10.26 -5.61
N PRO A 96 17.35 10.01 -4.83
CA PRO A 96 17.28 10.27 -3.37
C PRO A 96 16.93 11.73 -3.04
N TRP A 97 17.26 12.67 -3.91
CA TRP A 97 16.95 14.09 -3.72
C TRP A 97 15.44 14.33 -3.61
N LEU A 98 14.62 13.47 -4.24
CA LEU A 98 13.18 13.62 -4.20
C LEU A 98 12.65 13.39 -2.77
N ILE A 99 13.17 12.37 -2.10
CA ILE A 99 12.81 12.10 -0.69
C ILE A 99 13.21 13.27 0.20
N GLU A 100 14.42 13.82 -0.01
CA GLU A 100 14.87 14.97 0.76
C GLU A 100 13.99 16.19 0.52
N LEU A 101 13.56 16.39 -0.73
CA LEU A 101 12.64 17.47 -1.06
C LEU A 101 11.30 17.32 -0.34
N LEU A 102 10.76 16.10 -0.30
CA LEU A 102 9.50 15.82 0.40
C LEU A 102 9.62 16.10 1.89
N LYS A 103 10.77 15.78 2.49
CA LYS A 103 11.01 16.06 3.91
C LYS A 103 11.03 17.56 4.24
N LYS A 104 11.29 18.40 3.27
CA LYS A 104 11.35 19.85 3.44
C LYS A 104 9.99 20.51 3.37
N ARG A 105 8.92 19.74 3.23
CA ARG A 105 7.57 20.28 3.20
C ARG A 105 7.36 21.18 4.41
N SER A 106 6.99 22.41 4.15
CA SER A 106 6.65 23.36 5.18
C SER A 106 5.38 22.94 5.89
N SER A 107 5.44 22.92 7.19
CA SER A 107 4.25 22.65 8.00
C SER A 107 3.44 23.93 8.20
#